data_097840982734bb811cfb98ae3b9fedd0
#
_entry.id   097840982734bb811cfb98ae3b9fedd0
#
_cell.length_a   1.000
_cell.length_b   1.000
_cell.length_c   1.000
_cell.angle_alpha   90.00
_cell.angle_beta   90.00
_cell.angle_gamma   90.00
#
_symmetry.space_group_name_H-M   'P 1'
#
loop_
_entity.id
_entity.type
_entity.pdbx_description
1 polymer ?
#
loop_
_entity_poly.entity_id
_entity_poly.type
_entity_poly.pdbx_seq_one_letter_code
_entity_poly.pdbx_strand_id
1 'polypeptide(L)'
;RNGIPVYAECGGLVYLTERMVLAPGFTASKREETYDLAGVFAGEARMPEKRMLGYVVGTSAGENPMGAAAFKGHEFHYSSVRLAPETRYAYRLTRGGGIRDGLDGAVRDRTIGSYTHLHPVTSRGMFANFVAGCRG
;
A
#
# COMPACT_ATOMS: atom_id res chain seq x y z
N ARG A 1 15.61 9.20 -2.68
CA ARG A 1 15.68 10.62 -3.08
C ARG A 1 16.25 10.83 -4.48
N ASN A 2 16.64 9.80 -5.20
CA ASN A 2 17.22 9.90 -6.56
C ASN A 2 16.17 9.84 -7.68
N GLY A 3 14.90 10.08 -7.37
CA GLY A 3 13.83 10.08 -8.36
C GLY A 3 13.46 8.72 -8.95
N ILE A 4 14.01 7.63 -8.44
CA ILE A 4 13.63 6.28 -8.86
C ILE A 4 12.22 5.98 -8.33
N PRO A 5 11.28 5.54 -9.18
CA PRO A 5 9.97 5.16 -8.73
C PRO A 5 10.01 3.89 -7.87
N VAL A 6 9.15 3.87 -6.88
CA VAL A 6 8.98 2.72 -5.97
C VAL A 6 7.52 2.28 -6.00
N TYR A 7 7.30 0.99 -6.17
CA TYR A 7 6.00 0.34 -6.09
C TYR A 7 6.03 -0.74 -5.02
N ALA A 8 5.06 -0.70 -4.12
CA ALA A 8 4.99 -1.65 -2.99
C ALA A 8 3.57 -2.17 -2.80
N GLU A 9 3.43 -3.47 -2.60
CA GLU A 9 2.15 -4.13 -2.29
C GLU A 9 2.21 -4.78 -0.91
N CYS A 10 1.08 -4.72 -0.18
CA CYS A 10 0.84 -5.43 1.07
C CYS A 10 1.96 -5.27 2.12
N GLY A 11 2.78 -6.29 2.32
CA GLY A 11 3.94 -6.21 3.22
C GLY A 11 4.93 -5.11 2.85
N GLY A 12 5.06 -4.79 1.56
CA GLY A 12 5.84 -3.66 1.09
C GLY A 12 5.27 -2.31 1.54
N LEU A 13 3.94 -2.15 1.50
CA LEU A 13 3.28 -0.97 2.07
C LEU A 13 3.59 -0.85 3.58
N VAL A 14 3.44 -1.95 4.32
CA VAL A 14 3.75 -1.99 5.76
C VAL A 14 5.18 -1.53 6.00
N TYR A 15 6.14 -2.08 5.27
CA TYR A 15 7.56 -1.72 5.39
C TYR A 15 7.85 -0.24 5.13
N LEU A 16 7.05 0.41 4.29
CA LEU A 16 7.21 1.83 3.97
C LEU A 16 6.61 2.79 5.03
N THR A 17 5.89 2.28 6.04
CA THR A 17 5.43 3.12 7.17
C THR A 17 6.59 3.47 8.12
N GLU A 18 6.34 4.32 9.09
CA GLU A 18 7.35 4.69 10.09
C GLU A 18 7.65 3.54 11.05
N ARG A 19 6.62 2.76 11.41
CA ARG A 19 6.77 1.67 12.39
C ARG A 19 5.68 0.62 12.26
N MET A 20 5.98 -0.55 12.79
CA MET A 20 5.03 -1.65 12.98
C MET A 20 4.84 -1.93 14.46
N VAL A 21 3.60 -2.08 14.88
CA VAL A 21 3.21 -2.44 16.24
C VAL A 21 2.63 -3.85 16.22
N LEU A 22 3.23 -4.74 17.00
CA LEU A 22 2.79 -6.11 17.17
C LEU A 22 2.07 -6.26 18.50
N ALA A 23 0.87 -6.83 18.48
CA ALA A 23 0.09 -7.09 19.68
C ALA A 23 0.78 -8.10 20.59
N PRO A 24 0.51 -8.05 21.92
CA PRO A 24 1.03 -9.04 22.86
C PRO A 24 0.67 -10.46 22.42
N GLY A 25 1.65 -11.35 22.43
CA GLY A 25 1.46 -12.76 22.05
C GLY A 25 1.45 -13.06 20.56
N PHE A 26 1.65 -12.05 19.71
CA PHE A 26 1.83 -12.27 18.27
C PHE A 26 3.20 -12.93 17.97
N THR A 27 4.20 -12.53 18.72
CA THR A 27 5.49 -13.21 18.80
C THR A 27 5.58 -14.02 20.10
N ALA A 28 6.76 -14.49 20.48
CA ALA A 28 7.01 -15.08 21.78
C ALA A 28 6.88 -14.09 22.95
N SER A 29 6.86 -12.79 22.68
CA SER A 29 6.69 -11.72 23.67
C SER A 29 5.25 -11.67 24.19
N LYS A 30 5.12 -11.49 25.50
CA LYS A 30 3.83 -11.23 26.16
C LYS A 30 3.47 -9.75 26.22
N ARG A 31 4.30 -8.89 25.62
CA ARG A 31 4.12 -7.43 25.59
C ARG A 31 3.94 -6.97 24.15
N GLU A 32 3.35 -5.79 23.98
CA GLU A 32 3.37 -5.08 22.72
C GLU A 32 4.80 -4.80 22.29
N GLU A 33 5.11 -5.02 21.03
CA GLU A 33 6.42 -4.77 20.43
C GLU A 33 6.27 -3.75 19.30
N THR A 34 7.20 -2.82 19.22
CA THR A 34 7.22 -1.80 18.17
C THR A 34 8.57 -1.82 17.47
N TYR A 35 8.55 -1.81 16.15
CA TYR A 35 9.73 -1.82 15.30
C TYR A 35 9.69 -0.63 14.35
N ASP A 36 10.79 0.13 14.29
CA ASP A 36 10.96 1.20 13.30
C ASP A 36 11.15 0.60 11.91
N LEU A 37 10.54 1.23 10.92
CA LEU A 37 10.57 0.81 9.52
C LEU A 37 11.15 1.93 8.64
N ALA A 38 10.87 1.87 7.32
CA ALA A 38 11.52 2.77 6.35
C ALA A 38 11.10 4.24 6.45
N GLY A 39 9.95 4.55 7.02
CA GLY A 39 9.50 5.92 7.28
C GLY A 39 9.21 6.74 6.03
N VAL A 40 8.83 6.13 4.94
CA VAL A 40 8.42 6.83 3.72
C VAL A 40 7.06 7.47 3.92
N PHE A 41 6.10 6.72 4.47
CA PHE A 41 4.77 7.22 4.82
C PHE A 41 4.68 7.48 6.32
N ALA A 42 4.26 8.68 6.70
CA ALA A 42 3.97 9.00 8.09
C ALA A 42 2.78 8.18 8.58
N GLY A 43 3.01 7.39 9.63
CA GLY A 43 2.00 6.52 10.20
C GLY A 43 2.54 5.15 10.61
N GLU A 44 1.63 4.28 10.99
CA GLU A 44 2.00 2.97 11.54
C GLU A 44 1.16 1.82 10.98
N ALA A 45 1.75 0.64 10.96
CA ALA A 45 1.08 -0.62 10.73
C ALA A 45 0.86 -1.36 12.05
N ARG A 46 -0.23 -2.11 12.18
CA ARG A 46 -0.55 -2.96 13.33
C ARG A 46 -0.87 -4.38 12.91
N MET A 47 -0.39 -5.35 13.68
CA MET A 47 -0.65 -6.77 13.53
C MET A 47 -0.86 -7.46 14.88
N PRO A 48 -1.72 -8.48 14.98
CA PRO A 48 -2.72 -8.86 13.98
C PRO A 48 -3.94 -7.94 14.03
N GLU A 49 -4.65 -7.87 12.92
CA GLU A 49 -5.92 -7.19 12.80
C GLU A 49 -6.93 -8.12 12.13
N LYS A 50 -8.17 -7.67 11.95
CA LYS A 50 -9.17 -8.45 11.25
C LYS A 50 -8.66 -8.84 9.86
N ARG A 51 -8.73 -10.13 9.54
CA ARG A 51 -8.37 -10.63 8.22
C ARG A 51 -9.21 -9.95 7.14
N MET A 52 -8.55 -9.41 6.15
CA MET A 52 -9.14 -8.92 4.93
C MET A 52 -8.73 -9.85 3.78
N LEU A 53 -9.71 -10.37 3.06
CA LEU A 53 -9.52 -11.25 1.91
C LEU A 53 -10.63 -10.99 0.91
N GLY A 54 -10.29 -10.63 -0.31
CA GLY A 54 -11.29 -10.46 -1.36
C GLY A 54 -10.73 -9.87 -2.65
N TYR A 55 -11.58 -9.88 -3.66
CA TYR A 55 -11.28 -9.20 -4.92
C TYR A 55 -11.41 -7.70 -4.78
N VAL A 56 -10.57 -6.99 -5.52
CA VAL A 56 -10.52 -5.54 -5.58
C VAL A 56 -10.86 -5.08 -6.99
N VAL A 57 -11.67 -4.03 -7.08
CA VAL A 57 -11.95 -3.29 -8.30
C VAL A 57 -11.79 -1.81 -8.00
N GLY A 58 -11.03 -1.11 -8.82
CA GLY A 58 -10.79 0.31 -8.57
C GLY A 58 -10.21 1.05 -9.76
N THR A 59 -9.90 2.31 -9.51
CA THR A 59 -9.27 3.21 -10.48
C THR A 59 -8.07 3.89 -9.85
N SER A 60 -7.03 4.11 -10.64
CA SER A 60 -5.88 4.93 -10.32
C SER A 60 -5.98 6.26 -11.02
N ALA A 61 -5.70 7.35 -10.32
CA ALA A 61 -5.75 8.71 -10.85
C ALA A 61 -4.69 9.61 -10.20
N GLY A 62 -4.50 10.78 -10.80
CA GLY A 62 -3.52 11.75 -10.33
C GLY A 62 -2.07 11.34 -10.64
N GLU A 63 -1.14 12.16 -10.18
CA GLU A 63 0.29 11.88 -10.35
C GLU A 63 0.72 10.73 -9.45
N ASN A 64 1.12 9.63 -10.04
CA ASN A 64 1.70 8.49 -9.37
C ASN A 64 2.49 7.63 -10.36
N PRO A 65 3.41 6.77 -9.89
CA PRO A 65 4.27 5.97 -10.78
C PRO A 65 3.53 4.97 -11.68
N MET A 66 2.32 4.58 -11.32
CA MET A 66 1.54 3.57 -12.05
C MET A 66 0.65 4.20 -13.14
N GLY A 67 0.44 5.53 -13.09
CA GLY A 67 -0.43 6.25 -14.01
C GLY A 67 -1.92 6.04 -13.75
N ALA A 68 -2.74 6.67 -14.60
CA ALA A 68 -4.20 6.57 -14.52
C ALA A 68 -4.71 5.33 -15.26
N ALA A 69 -5.54 4.52 -14.60
CA ALA A 69 -6.14 3.32 -15.20
C ALA A 69 -7.26 2.77 -14.31
N ALA A 70 -8.18 2.01 -14.91
CA ALA A 70 -9.02 1.08 -14.16
C ALA A 70 -8.24 -0.23 -13.93
N PHE A 71 -8.44 -0.87 -12.79
CA PHE A 71 -7.73 -2.10 -12.46
C PHE A 71 -8.60 -3.08 -11.68
N LYS A 72 -8.17 -4.34 -11.67
CA LYS A 72 -8.65 -5.41 -10.82
C LYS A 72 -7.46 -6.01 -10.06
N GLY A 73 -7.73 -6.56 -8.89
CA GLY A 73 -6.74 -7.21 -8.07
C GLY A 73 -7.37 -7.97 -6.92
N HIS A 74 -6.60 -8.19 -5.90
CA HIS A 74 -7.08 -8.76 -4.64
C HIS A 74 -6.34 -8.17 -3.46
N GLU A 75 -6.91 -8.31 -2.28
CA GLU A 75 -6.23 -8.02 -1.03
C GLU A 75 -6.31 -9.23 -0.09
N PHE A 76 -5.21 -9.47 0.62
CA PHE A 76 -5.12 -10.49 1.64
C PHE A 76 -4.12 -10.05 2.70
N HIS A 77 -4.61 -9.62 3.85
CA HIS A 77 -3.76 -9.16 4.95
C HIS A 77 -4.43 -9.31 6.31
N TYR A 78 -3.60 -9.37 7.34
CA TYR A 78 -3.99 -9.40 8.75
C TYR A 78 -3.52 -8.15 9.51
N SER A 79 -3.09 -7.14 8.78
CA SER A 79 -2.62 -5.87 9.31
C SER A 79 -3.60 -4.75 9.03
N SER A 80 -3.49 -3.68 9.77
CA SER A 80 -4.02 -2.38 9.41
C SER A 80 -2.90 -1.38 9.24
N VAL A 81 -3.09 -0.40 8.39
CA VAL A 81 -2.18 0.73 8.20
C VAL A 81 -2.96 2.01 8.42
N ARG A 82 -2.48 2.84 9.34
CA ARG A 82 -3.03 4.18 9.62
C ARG A 82 -1.98 5.20 9.24
N LEU A 83 -2.28 5.97 8.20
CA LEU A 83 -1.42 7.02 7.70
C LEU A 83 -1.91 8.39 8.14
N ALA A 84 -1.01 9.37 8.10
CA ALA A 84 -1.33 10.74 8.43
C ALA A 84 -2.49 11.29 7.59
N PRO A 85 -3.33 12.20 8.14
CA PRO A 85 -4.53 12.70 7.45
C PRO A 85 -4.28 13.34 6.10
N GLU A 86 -3.10 13.94 5.91
CA GLU A 86 -2.67 14.59 4.67
C GLU A 86 -2.17 13.62 3.60
N THR A 87 -2.16 12.31 3.88
CA THR A 87 -1.72 11.30 2.92
C THR A 87 -2.58 11.35 1.65
N ARG A 88 -1.92 11.42 0.50
CA ARG A 88 -2.57 11.36 -0.80
C ARG A 88 -2.72 9.91 -1.25
N TYR A 89 -3.89 9.57 -1.77
CA TYR A 89 -4.22 8.23 -2.29
C TYR A 89 -4.49 8.32 -3.78
N ALA A 90 -3.83 7.46 -4.56
CA ALA A 90 -4.04 7.36 -6.01
C ALA A 90 -5.16 6.40 -6.38
N TYR A 91 -5.47 5.43 -5.54
CA TYR A 91 -6.47 4.40 -5.82
C TYR A 91 -7.78 4.69 -5.10
N ARG A 92 -8.89 4.58 -5.85
CA ARG A 92 -10.26 4.56 -5.32
C ARG A 92 -10.89 3.23 -5.67
N LEU A 93 -11.29 2.48 -4.65
CA LEU A 93 -11.86 1.15 -4.80
C LEU A 93 -13.39 1.25 -4.80
N THR A 94 -14.02 0.63 -5.80
CA THR A 94 -15.46 0.38 -5.84
C THR A 94 -15.80 -0.96 -5.20
N ARG A 95 -14.79 -1.85 -5.09
CA ARG A 95 -14.84 -3.10 -4.35
C ARG A 95 -13.49 -3.33 -3.66
N GLY A 96 -13.52 -3.64 -2.38
CA GLY A 96 -12.34 -3.82 -1.52
C GLY A 96 -12.25 -2.76 -0.44
N GLY A 97 -11.41 -2.98 0.56
CA GLY A 97 -11.22 -2.08 1.70
C GLY A 97 -10.10 -1.07 1.49
N GLY A 98 -9.00 -1.50 0.94
CA GLY A 98 -7.81 -0.68 0.82
C GLY A 98 -7.18 -0.32 2.16
N ILE A 99 -6.47 0.79 2.20
CA ILE A 99 -5.86 1.33 3.43
C ILE A 99 -6.94 1.93 4.33
N ARG A 100 -7.89 2.69 3.76
CA ARG A 100 -8.96 3.35 4.50
C ARG A 100 -10.20 3.58 3.63
N ASP A 101 -11.31 2.93 3.96
CA ASP A 101 -12.64 3.21 3.38
C ASP A 101 -12.65 3.26 1.85
N GLY A 102 -11.98 2.31 1.19
CA GLY A 102 -11.88 2.25 -0.26
C GLY A 102 -10.80 3.17 -0.85
N LEU A 103 -10.03 3.87 -0.03
CA LEU A 103 -8.83 4.59 -0.45
C LEU A 103 -7.62 3.69 -0.30
N ASP A 104 -6.81 3.60 -1.34
CA ASP A 104 -5.60 2.78 -1.40
C ASP A 104 -4.54 3.46 -2.28
N GLY A 105 -3.37 2.82 -2.42
CA GLY A 105 -2.30 3.42 -3.20
C GLY A 105 -1.84 4.76 -2.61
N ALA A 106 -1.33 4.74 -1.38
CA ALA A 106 -0.71 5.91 -0.75
C ALA A 106 0.47 6.40 -1.59
N VAL A 107 0.56 7.70 -1.82
CA VAL A 107 1.58 8.30 -2.69
C VAL A 107 2.40 9.34 -1.94
N ARG A 108 3.71 9.22 -2.05
CA ARG A 108 4.68 10.24 -1.65
C ARG A 108 5.79 10.32 -2.69
N ASP A 109 5.99 11.49 -3.29
CA ASP A 109 6.93 11.69 -4.39
C ASP A 109 6.68 10.66 -5.51
N ARG A 110 7.68 9.87 -5.88
CA ARG A 110 7.58 8.79 -6.86
C ARG A 110 7.38 7.40 -6.23
N THR A 111 6.88 7.36 -4.99
CA THR A 111 6.58 6.11 -4.28
C THR A 111 5.09 5.91 -4.18
N ILE A 112 4.61 4.70 -4.47
CA ILE A 112 3.24 4.27 -4.23
C ILE A 112 3.22 2.94 -3.46
N GLY A 113 2.41 2.88 -2.42
CA GLY A 113 2.20 1.68 -1.60
C GLY A 113 0.72 1.37 -1.43
N SER A 114 0.32 0.12 -1.62
CA SER A 114 -1.08 -0.30 -1.54
C SER A 114 -1.26 -1.63 -0.83
N TYR A 115 -2.45 -1.86 -0.29
CA TYR A 115 -2.87 -3.20 0.10
C TYR A 115 -3.28 -4.04 -1.10
N THR A 116 -3.77 -3.41 -2.16
CA THR A 116 -4.17 -4.09 -3.39
C THR A 116 -2.97 -4.75 -4.05
N HIS A 117 -3.10 -6.05 -4.34
CA HIS A 117 -2.25 -6.77 -5.28
C HIS A 117 -2.86 -6.65 -6.67
N LEU A 118 -2.18 -5.93 -7.57
CA LEU A 118 -2.66 -5.76 -8.94
C LEU A 118 -2.60 -7.06 -9.72
N HIS A 119 -3.65 -7.34 -10.50
CA HIS A 119 -3.64 -8.48 -11.41
C HIS A 119 -2.76 -8.16 -12.64
N PRO A 120 -1.67 -8.91 -12.90
CA PRO A 120 -0.66 -8.52 -13.88
C PRO A 120 -1.21 -8.34 -15.31
N VAL A 121 -2.15 -9.18 -15.70
CA VAL A 121 -2.73 -9.14 -17.07
C VAL A 121 -3.60 -7.91 -17.27
N THR A 122 -4.48 -7.62 -16.30
CA THR A 122 -5.40 -6.47 -16.41
C THR A 122 -4.73 -5.13 -16.09
N SER A 123 -3.56 -5.15 -15.47
CA SER A 123 -2.81 -3.96 -15.06
C SER A 123 -1.53 -3.76 -15.87
N ARG A 124 -1.42 -4.41 -17.03
CA ARG A 124 -0.21 -4.34 -17.88
C ARG A 124 0.21 -2.91 -18.20
N GLY A 125 -0.74 -2.03 -18.53
CA GLY A 125 -0.45 -0.62 -18.82
C GLY A 125 0.13 0.14 -17.62
N MET A 126 -0.34 -0.16 -16.43
CA MET A 126 0.18 0.44 -15.20
C MET A 126 1.64 0.03 -14.96
N PHE A 127 1.97 -1.26 -15.12
CA PHE A 127 3.34 -1.74 -15.01
C PHE A 127 4.24 -1.19 -16.13
N ALA A 128 3.73 -1.00 -17.34
CA ALA A 128 4.47 -0.36 -18.43
C ALA A 128 4.82 1.09 -18.09
N ASN A 129 3.88 1.85 -17.51
CA ASN A 129 4.12 3.22 -17.03
C ASN A 129 5.20 3.25 -15.94
N PHE A 130 5.13 2.33 -14.98
CA PHE A 130 6.13 2.21 -13.92
C PHE A 130 7.53 1.96 -14.50
N VAL A 131 7.66 0.99 -15.40
CA VAL A 131 8.94 0.65 -16.04
C VAL A 131 9.48 1.81 -16.86
N ALA A 132 8.62 2.51 -17.62
CA ALA A 132 9.01 3.70 -18.36
C ALA A 132 9.54 4.81 -17.42
N GLY A 133 8.89 4.99 -16.27
CA GLY A 133 9.34 5.91 -15.23
C GLY A 133 10.71 5.57 -14.62
N CYS A 134 11.12 4.29 -14.63
CA CYS A 134 12.44 3.86 -14.15
C CYS A 134 13.58 4.23 -15.09
N ARG A 135 13.29 4.50 -16.36
CA ARG A 135 14.28 4.82 -17.38
C ARG A 135 14.66 6.31 -17.45
N GLY A 136 14.05 7.10 -16.63
CA GLY A 136 14.31 8.54 -16.52
C GLY A 136 13.34 9.34 -17.33
#